data_e643a28a13748c40ad9c87d9a89882d1
#
_entry.id   e643a28a13748c40ad9c87d9a89882d1
#
_cell.length_a   1.000
_cell.length_b   1.000
_cell.length_c   1.000
_cell.angle_alpha   90.00
_cell.angle_beta   90.00
_cell.angle_gamma   90.00
#
_symmetry.space_group_name_H-M   'P 1'
#
loop_
_entity.id
_entity.type
_entity.pdbx_description
1 polymer ?
#
loop_
_entity_poly.entity_id
_entity_poly.type
_entity_poly.pdbx_seq_one_letter_code
_entity_poly.pdbx_strand_id
1 'polypeptide(L)'
;MRTANAAAGRTMRYSWIAVGLLWLAGVGLRLTILAVPPVILLIQTDLSLSGTEVGILSGLPVILFGIAALPGSLLVARFGALATLVAGLLIAGVVSGLRGAVLNVAVLYAATIVMSAGIAIMQPSLPPLVRAWMPHRISFGSALYSNGLLVAETLAVLLTIPFVLPLVGDSWRWSLAVWGLPLVAICCAAVFAACPVSRLPRRPF
;
A
#
# COMPACT_ATOMS: atom_id res chain seq x y z
N MET A 1 -38.50 -0.34 18.92
CA MET A 1 -37.33 0.37 19.42
C MET A 1 -36.06 -0.47 19.41
N ARG A 2 -36.03 -1.75 19.80
CA ARG A 2 -34.81 -2.61 19.80
C ARG A 2 -34.21 -2.87 18.42
N THR A 3 -34.99 -2.99 17.36
CA THR A 3 -34.52 -3.23 15.98
C THR A 3 -33.84 -2.00 15.36
N ALA A 4 -34.30 -0.79 15.69
CA ALA A 4 -33.71 0.46 15.21
C ALA A 4 -32.32 0.70 15.83
N ASN A 5 -32.12 0.39 17.12
CA ASN A 5 -30.83 0.50 17.79
C ASN A 5 -29.81 -0.51 17.27
N ALA A 6 -30.24 -1.72 16.92
CA ALA A 6 -29.36 -2.72 16.33
C ALA A 6 -28.93 -2.38 14.90
N ALA A 7 -29.80 -1.70 14.12
CA ALA A 7 -29.46 -1.19 12.79
C ALA A 7 -28.52 0.02 12.88
N ALA A 8 -28.78 0.96 13.79
CA ALA A 8 -27.90 2.11 14.03
C ALA A 8 -26.51 1.70 14.53
N GLY A 9 -26.41 0.72 15.42
CA GLY A 9 -25.12 0.18 15.88
C GLY A 9 -24.34 -0.54 14.78
N ARG A 10 -25.01 -1.20 13.84
CA ARG A 10 -24.37 -1.83 12.67
C ARG A 10 -23.85 -0.81 11.66
N THR A 11 -24.61 0.22 11.36
CA THR A 11 -24.19 1.28 10.43
C THR A 11 -23.01 2.09 11.00
N MET A 12 -22.96 2.31 12.31
CA MET A 12 -21.82 2.97 12.96
C MET A 12 -20.54 2.10 12.92
N ARG A 13 -20.62 0.80 13.16
CA ARG A 13 -19.46 -0.12 13.10
C ARG A 13 -18.87 -0.21 11.69
N TYR A 14 -19.71 -0.25 10.65
CA TYR A 14 -19.24 -0.26 9.26
C TYR A 14 -18.53 1.05 8.88
N SER A 15 -18.96 2.18 9.41
CA SER A 15 -18.31 3.46 9.19
C SER A 15 -16.87 3.49 9.75
N TRP A 16 -16.65 3.00 10.96
CA TRP A 16 -15.30 2.96 11.57
C TRP A 16 -14.36 1.97 10.91
N ILE A 17 -14.86 0.82 10.47
CA ILE A 17 -14.06 -0.14 9.69
C ILE A 17 -13.65 0.48 8.35
N ALA A 18 -14.55 1.16 7.65
CA ALA A 18 -14.24 1.86 6.41
C ALA A 18 -13.19 2.96 6.62
N VAL A 19 -13.29 3.73 7.71
CA VAL A 19 -12.30 4.72 8.12
C VAL A 19 -10.91 4.08 8.28
N GLY A 20 -10.84 3.01 9.06
CA GLY A 20 -9.58 2.28 9.30
C GLY A 20 -8.98 1.71 8.02
N LEU A 21 -9.81 1.09 7.16
CA LEU A 21 -9.34 0.50 5.90
C LEU A 21 -8.84 1.56 4.89
N LEU A 22 -9.53 2.69 4.76
CA LEU A 22 -9.07 3.78 3.89
C LEU A 22 -7.74 4.36 4.36
N TRP A 23 -7.57 4.54 5.66
CA TRP A 23 -6.33 5.01 6.24
C TRP A 23 -5.19 4.01 6.02
N LEU A 24 -5.42 2.73 6.33
CA LEU A 24 -4.46 1.66 6.11
C LEU A 24 -4.11 1.46 4.62
N ALA A 25 -5.07 1.62 3.72
CA ALA A 25 -4.82 1.59 2.29
C ALA A 25 -3.89 2.74 1.86
N GLY A 26 -4.08 3.93 2.43
CA GLY A 26 -3.15 5.06 2.25
C GLY A 26 -1.74 4.72 2.75
N VAL A 27 -1.62 4.13 3.94
CA VAL A 27 -0.33 3.65 4.49
C VAL A 27 0.33 2.66 3.52
N GLY A 28 -0.41 1.70 3.00
CA GLY A 28 0.10 0.69 2.08
C GLY A 28 0.67 1.25 0.77
N LEU A 29 0.20 2.42 0.32
CA LEU A 29 0.69 3.06 -0.92
C LEU A 29 2.13 3.56 -0.83
N ARG A 30 2.62 3.94 0.35
CA ARG A 30 3.91 4.63 0.48
C ARG A 30 4.95 3.90 1.30
N LEU A 31 4.52 3.03 2.20
CA LEU A 31 5.38 2.43 3.21
C LEU A 31 6.61 1.72 2.63
N THR A 32 6.42 0.85 1.64
CA THR A 32 7.50 0.06 1.04
C THR A 32 8.39 0.83 0.08
N ILE A 33 7.86 1.91 -0.53
CA ILE A 33 8.66 2.77 -1.42
C ILE A 33 9.65 3.58 -0.59
N LEU A 34 9.19 4.17 0.50
CA LEU A 34 10.01 5.05 1.33
C LEU A 34 10.83 4.31 2.39
N ALA A 35 10.72 2.99 2.45
CA ALA A 35 11.66 2.16 3.18
C ALA A 35 13.06 2.07 2.52
N VAL A 36 13.20 2.41 1.22
CA VAL A 36 14.46 2.34 0.49
C VAL A 36 15.42 3.49 0.79
N PRO A 37 15.00 4.77 0.76
CA PRO A 37 15.91 5.90 0.99
C PRO A 37 16.79 5.80 2.24
N PRO A 38 16.28 5.40 3.42
CA PRO A 38 17.12 5.29 4.61
C PRO A 38 18.25 4.27 4.52
N VAL A 39 18.07 3.22 3.73
CA VAL A 39 19.04 2.13 3.57
C VAL A 39 19.81 2.18 2.24
N ILE A 40 19.63 3.23 1.45
CA ILE A 40 20.17 3.34 0.10
C ILE A 40 21.71 3.25 0.06
N LEU A 41 22.37 3.83 1.07
CA LEU A 41 23.84 3.77 1.18
C LEU A 41 24.33 2.34 1.47
N LEU A 42 23.59 1.58 2.28
CA LEU A 42 23.90 0.18 2.56
C LEU A 42 23.73 -0.68 1.30
N ILE A 43 22.67 -0.42 0.53
CA ILE A 43 22.44 -1.09 -0.76
C ILE A 43 23.56 -0.75 -1.74
N GLN A 44 23.93 0.52 -1.82
CA GLN A 44 24.98 1.00 -2.71
C GLN A 44 26.33 0.34 -2.41
N THR A 45 26.73 0.27 -1.16
CA THR A 45 28.00 -0.32 -0.74
C THR A 45 28.02 -1.84 -0.93
N ASP A 46 26.94 -2.53 -0.57
CA ASP A 46 26.85 -4.00 -0.65
C ASP A 46 26.82 -4.51 -2.12
N LEU A 47 26.11 -3.80 -2.99
CA LEU A 47 25.96 -4.17 -4.40
C LEU A 47 26.92 -3.39 -5.33
N SER A 48 27.80 -2.54 -4.79
CA SER A 48 28.74 -1.69 -5.53
C SER A 48 28.08 -0.85 -6.62
N LEU A 49 26.88 -0.26 -6.31
CA LEU A 49 26.11 0.52 -7.29
C LEU A 49 26.78 1.87 -7.57
N SER A 50 26.80 2.25 -8.84
CA SER A 50 27.13 3.62 -9.25
C SER A 50 26.04 4.63 -8.83
N GLY A 51 26.38 5.91 -8.79
CA GLY A 51 25.40 6.96 -8.50
C GLY A 51 24.22 6.99 -9.48
N THR A 52 24.47 6.65 -10.75
CA THR A 52 23.42 6.54 -11.78
C THR A 52 22.45 5.40 -11.47
N GLU A 53 22.95 4.24 -11.07
CA GLU A 53 22.12 3.10 -10.68
C GLU A 53 21.27 3.41 -9.46
N VAL A 54 21.83 4.05 -8.44
CA VAL A 54 21.07 4.53 -7.27
C VAL A 54 19.95 5.49 -7.69
N GLY A 55 20.26 6.42 -8.60
CA GLY A 55 19.28 7.35 -9.15
C GLY A 55 18.13 6.65 -9.90
N ILE A 56 18.45 5.66 -10.72
CA ILE A 56 17.46 4.83 -11.43
C ILE A 56 16.59 4.08 -10.42
N LEU A 57 17.19 3.40 -9.43
CA LEU A 57 16.46 2.64 -8.42
C LEU A 57 15.46 3.50 -7.65
N SER A 58 15.84 4.72 -7.33
CA SER A 58 14.99 5.69 -6.62
C SER A 58 13.91 6.30 -7.52
N GLY A 59 14.18 6.47 -8.81
CA GLY A 59 13.27 7.05 -9.79
C GLY A 59 12.24 6.08 -10.37
N LEU A 60 12.53 4.78 -10.36
CA LEU A 60 11.64 3.74 -10.91
C LEU A 60 10.19 3.81 -10.41
N PRO A 61 9.90 3.97 -9.10
CA PRO A 61 8.52 4.06 -8.63
C PRO A 61 7.76 5.24 -9.24
N VAL A 62 8.42 6.39 -9.41
CA VAL A 62 7.80 7.61 -9.95
C VAL A 62 7.42 7.42 -11.41
N ILE A 63 8.33 6.86 -12.21
CA ILE A 63 8.09 6.55 -13.62
C ILE A 63 6.92 5.57 -13.77
N LEU A 64 6.90 4.52 -12.94
CA LEU A 64 5.85 3.51 -12.98
C LEU A 64 4.48 4.06 -12.56
N PHE A 65 4.43 5.04 -11.66
CA PHE A 65 3.17 5.72 -11.34
C PHE A 65 2.57 6.43 -12.55
N GLY A 66 3.39 7.09 -13.36
CA GLY A 66 2.93 7.72 -14.61
C GLY A 66 2.41 6.69 -15.62
N ILE A 67 3.16 5.62 -15.84
CA ILE A 67 2.82 4.59 -16.84
C ILE A 67 1.62 3.73 -16.41
N ALA A 68 1.58 3.31 -15.15
CA ALA A 68 0.58 2.36 -14.66
C ALA A 68 -0.74 3.02 -14.23
N ALA A 69 -0.85 4.34 -14.23
CA ALA A 69 -2.09 5.04 -13.91
C ALA A 69 -3.25 4.68 -14.86
N LEU A 70 -2.96 4.59 -16.17
CA LEU A 70 -3.96 4.19 -17.18
C LEU A 70 -4.39 2.73 -17.04
N PRO A 71 -3.49 1.74 -17.09
CA PRO A 71 -3.88 0.34 -16.88
C PRO A 71 -4.51 0.10 -15.51
N GLY A 72 -4.09 0.82 -14.46
CA GLY A 72 -4.71 0.75 -13.14
C GLY A 72 -6.17 1.18 -13.15
N SER A 73 -6.51 2.27 -13.83
CA SER A 73 -7.90 2.73 -13.97
C SER A 73 -8.77 1.74 -14.77
N LEU A 74 -8.22 1.10 -15.80
CA LEU A 74 -8.90 0.05 -16.56
C LEU A 74 -9.17 -1.21 -15.73
N LEU A 75 -8.22 -1.60 -14.87
CA LEU A 75 -8.41 -2.71 -13.94
C LEU A 75 -9.50 -2.40 -12.91
N VAL A 76 -9.55 -1.16 -12.39
CA VAL A 76 -10.63 -0.71 -11.50
C VAL A 76 -11.98 -0.79 -12.22
N ALA A 77 -12.06 -0.37 -13.48
CA ALA A 77 -13.29 -0.43 -14.25
C ALA A 77 -13.74 -1.88 -14.52
N ARG A 78 -12.81 -2.81 -14.75
CA ARG A 78 -13.11 -4.19 -15.11
C ARG A 78 -13.37 -5.08 -13.89
N PHE A 79 -12.55 -4.99 -12.86
CA PHE A 79 -12.58 -5.90 -11.70
C PHE A 79 -13.13 -5.24 -10.43
N GLY A 80 -13.32 -3.92 -10.45
CA GLY A 80 -13.77 -3.14 -9.31
C GLY A 80 -12.64 -2.65 -8.41
N ALA A 81 -12.91 -1.57 -7.69
CA ALA A 81 -11.90 -0.86 -6.91
C ALA A 81 -11.30 -1.70 -5.77
N LEU A 82 -12.12 -2.50 -5.08
CA LEU A 82 -11.65 -3.31 -3.96
C LEU A 82 -10.73 -4.45 -4.42
N ALA A 83 -11.12 -5.17 -5.47
CA ALA A 83 -10.29 -6.26 -6.01
C ALA A 83 -8.95 -5.75 -6.51
N THR A 84 -8.94 -4.59 -7.17
CA THR A 84 -7.72 -3.93 -7.65
C THR A 84 -6.84 -3.47 -6.48
N LEU A 85 -7.42 -2.91 -5.41
CA LEU A 85 -6.69 -2.54 -4.20
C LEU A 85 -6.02 -3.76 -3.57
N VAL A 86 -6.78 -4.84 -3.35
CA VAL A 86 -6.29 -6.08 -2.73
C VAL A 86 -5.19 -6.71 -3.57
N ALA A 87 -5.37 -6.80 -4.89
CA ALA A 87 -4.35 -7.34 -5.80
C ALA A 87 -3.05 -6.52 -5.75
N GLY A 88 -3.15 -5.19 -5.78
CA GLY A 88 -1.99 -4.31 -5.69
C GLY A 88 -1.26 -4.41 -4.36
N LEU A 89 -1.98 -4.46 -3.24
CA LEU A 89 -1.40 -4.67 -1.90
C LEU A 89 -0.70 -6.01 -1.79
N LEU A 90 -1.30 -7.08 -2.32
CA LEU A 90 -0.72 -8.41 -2.29
C LEU A 90 0.58 -8.46 -3.10
N ILE A 91 0.54 -7.97 -4.35
CA ILE A 91 1.73 -7.92 -5.21
C ILE A 91 2.83 -7.10 -4.52
N ALA A 92 2.51 -5.89 -4.06
CA ALA A 92 3.49 -5.00 -3.43
C ALA A 92 4.06 -5.61 -2.14
N GLY A 93 3.23 -6.19 -1.28
CA GLY A 93 3.65 -6.78 -0.02
C GLY A 93 4.52 -8.03 -0.19
N VAL A 94 4.09 -8.96 -1.05
CA VAL A 94 4.84 -10.20 -1.33
C VAL A 94 6.18 -9.87 -1.98
N VAL A 95 6.18 -9.03 -3.02
CA VAL A 95 7.42 -8.69 -3.74
C VAL A 95 8.35 -7.86 -2.86
N SER A 96 7.84 -7.00 -1.98
CA SER A 96 8.66 -6.29 -0.99
C SER A 96 9.32 -7.28 -0.02
N GLY A 97 8.60 -8.30 0.43
CA GLY A 97 9.18 -9.38 1.24
C GLY A 97 10.28 -10.14 0.50
N LEU A 98 10.06 -10.47 -0.79
CA LEU A 98 11.04 -11.15 -1.63
C LEU A 98 12.30 -10.32 -1.90
N ARG A 99 12.23 -8.99 -1.81
CA ARG A 99 13.42 -8.12 -1.91
C ARG A 99 14.47 -8.42 -0.84
N GLY A 100 14.08 -9.01 0.29
CA GLY A 100 15.01 -9.51 1.30
C GLY A 100 15.89 -10.67 0.83
N ALA A 101 15.44 -11.45 -0.15
CA ALA A 101 16.16 -12.60 -0.69
C ALA A 101 16.98 -12.29 -1.96
N VAL A 102 17.13 -11.02 -2.33
CA VAL A 102 17.81 -10.59 -3.55
C VAL A 102 19.31 -10.82 -3.46
N LEU A 103 19.87 -11.52 -4.47
CA LEU A 103 21.28 -11.85 -4.56
C LEU A 103 22.06 -10.94 -5.52
N ASN A 104 21.39 -10.27 -6.45
CA ASN A 104 22.02 -9.42 -7.46
C ASN A 104 21.18 -8.18 -7.82
N VAL A 105 21.83 -7.22 -8.45
CA VAL A 105 21.26 -5.92 -8.84
C VAL A 105 20.05 -6.07 -9.76
N ALA A 106 20.12 -6.95 -10.77
CA ALA A 106 19.05 -7.13 -11.74
C ALA A 106 17.75 -7.60 -11.09
N VAL A 107 17.83 -8.53 -10.13
CA VAL A 107 16.67 -9.01 -9.37
C VAL A 107 16.11 -7.90 -8.46
N LEU A 108 16.96 -7.05 -7.88
CA LEU A 108 16.52 -5.90 -7.08
C LEU A 108 15.70 -4.93 -7.93
N TYR A 109 16.16 -4.59 -9.13
CA TYR A 109 15.43 -3.75 -10.07
C TYR A 109 14.12 -4.37 -10.50
N ALA A 110 14.13 -5.65 -10.90
CA ALA A 110 12.93 -6.37 -11.32
C ALA A 110 11.88 -6.40 -10.19
N ALA A 111 12.29 -6.72 -8.97
CA ALA A 111 11.41 -6.71 -7.81
C ALA A 111 10.87 -5.28 -7.51
N THR A 112 11.71 -4.25 -7.65
CA THR A 112 11.27 -2.86 -7.47
C THR A 112 10.24 -2.45 -8.53
N ILE A 113 10.43 -2.85 -9.78
CA ILE A 113 9.47 -2.62 -10.87
C ILE A 113 8.13 -3.29 -10.58
N VAL A 114 8.14 -4.57 -10.23
CA VAL A 114 6.90 -5.31 -9.96
C VAL A 114 6.17 -4.76 -8.73
N MET A 115 6.90 -4.47 -7.65
CA MET A 115 6.34 -3.85 -6.44
C MET A 115 5.69 -2.50 -6.75
N SER A 116 6.43 -1.63 -7.47
CA SER A 116 5.94 -0.28 -7.81
C SER A 116 4.77 -0.32 -8.78
N ALA A 117 4.75 -1.28 -9.71
CA ALA A 117 3.59 -1.51 -10.60
C ALA A 117 2.35 -1.93 -9.79
N GLY A 118 2.51 -2.82 -8.81
CA GLY A 118 1.42 -3.20 -7.90
C GLY A 118 0.83 -1.99 -7.16
N ILE A 119 1.68 -1.12 -6.64
CA ILE A 119 1.26 0.12 -5.95
C ILE A 119 0.59 1.08 -6.93
N ALA A 120 1.17 1.30 -8.10
CA ALA A 120 0.64 2.21 -9.11
C ALA A 120 -0.74 1.77 -9.64
N ILE A 121 -0.97 0.46 -9.78
CA ILE A 121 -2.25 -0.11 -10.20
C ILE A 121 -3.33 0.08 -9.13
N MET A 122 -2.99 -0.02 -7.84
CA MET A 122 -3.99 0.13 -6.78
C MET A 122 -4.33 1.58 -6.45
N GLN A 123 -3.47 2.55 -6.79
CA GLN A 123 -3.67 3.95 -6.45
C GLN A 123 -5.00 4.53 -6.99
N PRO A 124 -5.41 4.32 -8.26
CA PRO A 124 -6.68 4.82 -8.78
C PRO A 124 -7.92 4.16 -8.17
N SER A 125 -7.77 3.10 -7.37
CA SER A 125 -8.91 2.47 -6.68
C SER A 125 -9.40 3.24 -5.46
N LEU A 126 -8.60 4.13 -4.87
CA LEU A 126 -8.95 4.83 -3.62
C LEU A 126 -10.12 5.81 -3.78
N PRO A 127 -10.16 6.72 -4.79
CA PRO A 127 -11.28 7.63 -4.94
C PRO A 127 -12.65 6.95 -5.11
N PRO A 128 -12.79 5.88 -5.92
CA PRO A 128 -14.03 5.11 -5.97
C PRO A 128 -14.41 4.44 -4.65
N LEU A 129 -13.43 3.92 -3.90
CA LEU A 129 -13.69 3.33 -2.57
C LEU A 129 -14.16 4.37 -1.56
N VAL A 130 -13.58 5.56 -1.55
CA VAL A 130 -14.06 6.67 -0.71
C VAL A 130 -15.52 7.00 -1.02
N ARG A 131 -15.88 7.10 -2.30
CA ARG A 131 -17.27 7.36 -2.72
C ARG A 131 -18.22 6.23 -2.32
N ALA A 132 -17.77 4.99 -2.42
CA ALA A 132 -18.59 3.83 -2.09
C ALA A 132 -18.79 3.65 -0.57
N TRP A 133 -17.76 3.89 0.22
CA TRP A 133 -17.79 3.64 1.66
C TRP A 133 -18.18 4.84 2.49
N MET A 134 -17.92 6.06 2.00
CA MET A 134 -18.20 7.32 2.70
C MET A 134 -18.91 8.35 1.80
N PRO A 135 -20.08 8.03 1.20
CA PRO A 135 -20.75 8.89 0.21
C PRO A 135 -21.11 10.27 0.76
N HIS A 136 -21.41 10.38 2.06
CA HIS A 136 -21.78 11.63 2.72
C HIS A 136 -20.59 12.43 3.27
N ARG A 137 -19.36 11.89 3.21
CA ARG A 137 -18.14 12.49 3.76
C ARG A 137 -16.92 12.26 2.87
N ILE A 138 -17.09 12.50 1.56
CA ILE A 138 -16.04 12.22 0.55
C ILE A 138 -14.76 12.98 0.86
N SER A 139 -14.85 14.27 1.21
CA SER A 139 -13.69 15.09 1.55
C SER A 139 -12.92 14.54 2.76
N PHE A 140 -13.64 14.09 3.80
CA PHE A 140 -13.03 13.46 4.97
C PHE A 140 -12.35 12.14 4.61
N GLY A 141 -13.00 11.28 3.81
CA GLY A 141 -12.43 10.03 3.35
C GLY A 141 -11.16 10.24 2.52
N SER A 142 -11.15 11.28 1.66
CA SER A 142 -9.96 11.65 0.89
C SER A 142 -8.84 12.16 1.78
N ALA A 143 -9.13 13.04 2.73
CA ALA A 143 -8.14 13.51 3.71
C ALA A 143 -7.57 12.37 4.55
N LEU A 144 -8.38 11.37 4.86
CA LEU A 144 -8.01 10.23 5.69
C LEU A 144 -6.94 9.35 5.01
N TYR A 145 -7.16 8.93 3.76
CA TYR A 145 -6.14 8.14 3.07
C TYR A 145 -4.90 8.98 2.73
N SER A 146 -5.04 10.27 2.45
CA SER A 146 -3.90 11.17 2.25
C SER A 146 -3.07 11.34 3.53
N ASN A 147 -3.72 11.41 4.70
CA ASN A 147 -3.03 11.36 5.99
C ASN A 147 -2.29 10.04 6.17
N GLY A 148 -2.91 8.91 5.81
CA GLY A 148 -2.26 7.60 5.83
C GLY A 148 -0.98 7.55 4.99
N LEU A 149 -0.99 8.17 3.78
CA LEU A 149 0.19 8.32 2.94
C LEU A 149 1.32 9.05 3.69
N LEU A 150 1.04 10.23 4.25
CA LEU A 150 2.03 11.06 4.95
C LEU A 150 2.58 10.37 6.21
N VAL A 151 1.71 9.70 6.96
CA VAL A 151 2.13 8.92 8.14
C VAL A 151 3.07 7.78 7.72
N ALA A 152 2.75 7.06 6.65
CA ALA A 152 3.60 5.99 6.13
C ALA A 152 4.98 6.49 5.69
N GLU A 153 5.03 7.63 5.00
CA GLU A 153 6.27 8.29 4.61
C GLU A 153 7.14 8.61 5.83
N THR A 154 6.54 9.23 6.83
CA THR A 154 7.23 9.59 8.06
C THR A 154 7.71 8.36 8.83
N LEU A 155 6.86 7.36 9.01
CA LEU A 155 7.20 6.14 9.74
C LEU A 155 8.31 5.34 9.05
N ALA A 156 8.25 5.18 7.72
CA ALA A 156 9.27 4.47 6.98
C ALA A 156 10.65 5.10 7.16
N VAL A 157 10.74 6.43 7.08
CA VAL A 157 12.02 7.13 7.23
C VAL A 157 12.49 7.14 8.69
N LEU A 158 11.61 7.49 9.62
CA LEU A 158 11.99 7.64 11.03
C LEU A 158 12.31 6.32 11.73
N LEU A 159 11.61 5.23 11.40
CA LEU A 159 11.75 3.97 12.13
C LEU A 159 12.77 3.02 11.51
N THR A 160 13.12 3.19 10.23
CA THR A 160 14.01 2.23 9.56
C THR A 160 15.38 2.18 10.20
N ILE A 161 16.04 3.32 10.39
CA ILE A 161 17.40 3.36 10.93
C ILE A 161 17.44 3.02 12.42
N PRO A 162 16.65 3.67 13.32
CA PRO A 162 16.82 3.47 14.76
C PRO A 162 16.18 2.20 15.30
N PHE A 163 15.18 1.64 14.62
CA PHE A 163 14.44 0.48 15.13
C PHE A 163 14.52 -0.75 14.21
N VAL A 164 14.18 -0.60 12.93
CA VAL A 164 14.08 -1.76 12.04
C VAL A 164 15.48 -2.32 11.75
N LEU A 165 16.45 -1.49 11.43
CA LEU A 165 17.78 -1.93 11.07
C LEU A 165 18.49 -2.70 12.19
N PRO A 166 18.53 -2.22 13.45
CA PRO A 166 19.11 -2.98 14.56
C PRO A 166 18.38 -4.28 14.86
N LEU A 167 17.04 -4.32 14.71
CA LEU A 167 16.25 -5.54 14.93
C LEU A 167 16.58 -6.65 13.93
N VAL A 168 17.04 -6.30 12.74
CA VAL A 168 17.36 -7.26 11.67
C VAL A 168 18.87 -7.46 11.47
N GLY A 169 19.69 -7.08 12.47
CA GLY A 169 21.16 -7.26 12.44
C GLY A 169 21.83 -6.40 11.36
N ASP A 170 21.41 -5.16 11.22
CA ASP A 170 21.93 -4.16 10.26
C ASP A 170 21.83 -4.58 8.78
N SER A 171 20.99 -5.56 8.47
CA SER A 171 20.77 -6.03 7.11
C SER A 171 19.68 -5.24 6.40
N TRP A 172 20.07 -4.48 5.38
CA TRP A 172 19.11 -3.77 4.52
C TRP A 172 18.10 -4.70 3.84
N ARG A 173 18.52 -5.93 3.53
CA ARG A 173 17.67 -6.95 2.90
C ARG A 173 16.47 -7.29 3.78
N TRP A 174 16.75 -7.65 5.03
CA TRP A 174 15.69 -7.96 6.00
C TRP A 174 14.86 -6.75 6.40
N SER A 175 15.48 -5.55 6.42
CA SER A 175 14.74 -4.31 6.64
C SER A 175 13.66 -4.10 5.58
N LEU A 176 13.96 -4.29 4.29
CA LEU A 176 12.97 -4.20 3.23
C LEU A 176 11.90 -5.29 3.31
N ALA A 177 12.26 -6.51 3.74
CA ALA A 177 11.31 -7.60 3.94
C ALA A 177 10.33 -7.29 5.08
N VAL A 178 10.81 -6.77 6.20
CA VAL A 178 9.97 -6.37 7.34
C VAL A 178 8.92 -5.34 6.93
N TRP A 179 9.28 -4.36 6.11
CA TRP A 179 8.34 -3.36 5.60
C TRP A 179 7.30 -3.92 4.61
N GLY A 180 7.49 -5.12 4.08
CA GLY A 180 6.48 -5.85 3.31
C GLY A 180 5.36 -6.44 4.17
N LEU A 181 5.64 -6.82 5.42
CA LEU A 181 4.69 -7.47 6.31
C LEU A 181 3.43 -6.63 6.60
N PRO A 182 3.53 -5.32 6.91
CA PRO A 182 2.35 -4.48 7.08
C PRO A 182 1.42 -4.48 5.86
N LEU A 183 1.95 -4.50 4.63
CA LEU A 183 1.14 -4.54 3.42
C LEU A 183 0.32 -5.82 3.30
N VAL A 184 0.95 -6.95 3.61
CA VAL A 184 0.25 -8.24 3.65
C VAL A 184 -0.83 -8.24 4.73
N ALA A 185 -0.53 -7.70 5.91
CA ALA A 185 -1.50 -7.56 6.99
C ALA A 185 -2.69 -6.66 6.60
N ILE A 186 -2.42 -5.53 5.94
CA ILE A 186 -3.44 -4.62 5.40
C ILE A 186 -4.28 -5.33 4.33
N CYS A 187 -3.65 -6.11 3.44
CA CYS A 187 -4.33 -6.92 2.44
C CYS A 187 -5.29 -7.91 3.10
N CYS A 188 -4.84 -8.67 4.09
CA CYS A 188 -5.68 -9.58 4.85
C CYS A 188 -6.85 -8.84 5.53
N ALA A 189 -6.58 -7.71 6.19
CA ALA A 189 -7.62 -6.90 6.81
C ALA A 189 -8.66 -6.42 5.79
N ALA A 190 -8.22 -5.98 4.60
CA ALA A 190 -9.11 -5.54 3.52
C ALA A 190 -10.00 -6.69 3.02
N VAL A 191 -9.46 -7.89 2.84
CA VAL A 191 -10.22 -9.08 2.43
C VAL A 191 -11.24 -9.47 3.49
N PHE A 192 -10.85 -9.56 4.77
CA PHE A 192 -11.74 -9.93 5.86
C PHE A 192 -12.86 -8.91 6.08
N ALA A 193 -12.54 -7.62 6.01
CA ALA A 193 -13.52 -6.57 6.22
C ALA A 193 -14.44 -6.36 4.99
N ALA A 194 -14.01 -6.73 3.80
CA ALA A 194 -14.80 -6.67 2.59
C ALA A 194 -15.84 -7.78 2.49
N CYS A 195 -15.61 -8.93 3.11
CA CYS A 195 -16.53 -10.06 3.08
C CYS A 195 -17.96 -9.71 3.57
N PRO A 196 -18.16 -8.91 4.64
CA PRO A 196 -19.50 -8.43 5.02
C PRO A 196 -20.01 -7.26 4.17
N VAL A 197 -19.14 -6.43 3.58
CA VAL A 197 -19.53 -5.22 2.82
C VAL A 197 -20.00 -5.59 1.40
N SER A 198 -19.49 -6.65 0.81
CA SER A 198 -19.89 -7.13 -0.53
C SER A 198 -21.33 -7.68 -0.59
N ARG A 199 -21.97 -7.94 0.54
CA ARG A 199 -23.34 -8.44 0.66
C ARG A 199 -24.41 -7.34 0.72
N LEU A 200 -24.03 -6.08 0.65
CA LEU A 200 -25.00 -4.99 0.54
C LEU A 200 -25.58 -4.97 -0.88
N PRO A 201 -26.93 -4.95 -1.05
CA PRO A 201 -27.53 -4.92 -2.38
C PRO A 201 -27.07 -3.65 -3.10
N ARG A 202 -26.50 -3.85 -4.30
CA ARG A 202 -26.20 -2.75 -5.22
C ARG A 202 -27.51 -2.04 -5.50
N ARG A 203 -27.71 -0.82 -5.02
CA ARG A 203 -28.84 0.01 -5.45
C ARG A 203 -28.60 0.33 -6.93
N PRO A 204 -29.52 0.00 -7.83
CA PRO A 204 -29.44 0.47 -9.21
C PRO A 204 -29.53 2.00 -9.18
N PHE A 205 -28.70 2.64 -10.02
CA PHE A 205 -28.74 4.08 -10.28
C PHE A 205 -29.99 4.40 -11.10
#